data_5dcb7ea29deb6e45e017f14eda2a753f
#
_entry.id   5dcb7ea29deb6e45e017f14eda2a753f
#
_cell.length_a   1.000
_cell.length_b   1.000
_cell.length_c   1.000
_cell.angle_alpha   90.00
_cell.angle_beta   90.00
_cell.angle_gamma   90.00
#
_symmetry.space_group_name_H-M   'P 1'
#
loop_
_entity.id
_entity.type
_entity.pdbx_description
1 polymer ?
#
loop_
_entity_poly.entity_id
_entity_poly.type
_entity_poly.pdbx_seq_one_letter_code
_entity_poly.pdbx_strand_id
1 'polypeptide(L)'
;REATAVKPIWAVANDAAFSAAYAIASSAERIIVTETGGVGSIGVIALHIDQSVKDANDGYRYTAITAGRHKNDFSPHEPLTDTAKGELQAEVDRLYDIFVGHVAAMRGLPEMAVRATEASLYFGPNATAAGLADAVGTLEATLTEFSIYLSSRGRKAPPTRAVARPGATHLQEDDMSLEETQMEMIGVDQAAVLVAEARREVTQSAQAIAELCLIAGCPDKAAAFIAEGKSEADVRRVLCEAKAVRSEATPIHSTITPEAGTVAPERPDAS
;
A
#
# COMPACT_ATOMS: atom_id res chain seq x y z
N ARG A 1 13.12 -11.95 -9.38
CA ARG A 1 13.38 -13.31 -9.94
C ARG A 1 14.32 -14.12 -9.08
N GLU A 2 15.43 -13.58 -8.59
CA GLU A 2 16.35 -14.34 -7.73
C GLU A 2 15.65 -14.84 -6.46
N ALA A 3 14.88 -13.98 -5.81
CA ALA A 3 14.12 -14.35 -4.60
C ALA A 3 13.05 -15.41 -4.87
N THR A 4 12.31 -15.32 -6.00
CA THR A 4 11.30 -16.30 -6.38
C THR A 4 11.90 -17.65 -6.78
N ALA A 5 13.16 -17.69 -7.22
CA ALA A 5 13.88 -18.93 -7.47
C ALA A 5 14.23 -19.67 -6.16
N VAL A 6 14.32 -18.97 -5.04
CA VAL A 6 14.64 -19.54 -3.72
C VAL A 6 13.36 -19.89 -2.93
N LYS A 7 12.38 -19.00 -2.96
CA LYS A 7 11.12 -19.14 -2.21
C LYS A 7 9.94 -18.68 -3.06
N PRO A 8 8.77 -19.32 -2.95
CA PRO A 8 7.56 -18.78 -3.54
C PRO A 8 7.23 -17.40 -2.96
N ILE A 9 6.86 -16.48 -3.81
CA ILE A 9 6.44 -15.14 -3.42
C ILE A 9 5.14 -14.83 -4.16
N TRP A 10 4.10 -14.54 -3.40
CA TRP A 10 2.83 -14.05 -3.91
C TRP A 10 2.65 -12.59 -3.49
N ALA A 11 2.04 -11.79 -4.35
CA ALA A 11 1.69 -10.41 -4.05
C ALA A 11 0.18 -10.27 -3.92
N VAL A 12 -0.26 -9.45 -2.97
CA VAL A 12 -1.68 -9.11 -2.81
C VAL A 12 -1.81 -7.59 -2.88
N ALA A 13 -2.48 -7.12 -3.93
CA ALA A 13 -2.92 -5.73 -4.01
C ALA A 13 -4.25 -5.60 -3.25
N ASN A 14 -4.15 -5.46 -1.92
CA ASN A 14 -5.33 -5.38 -1.06
C ASN A 14 -6.14 -4.09 -1.33
N ASP A 15 -5.46 -2.97 -1.48
CA ASP A 15 -6.04 -1.68 -1.85
C ASP A 15 -5.46 -1.21 -3.20
N ALA A 16 -4.15 -1.02 -3.27
CA ALA A 16 -3.50 -0.56 -4.48
C ALA A 16 -2.03 -1.02 -4.57
N ALA A 17 -1.63 -1.43 -5.78
CA ALA A 17 -0.24 -1.59 -6.16
C ALA A 17 -0.04 -0.92 -7.52
N PHE A 18 0.07 0.41 -7.53
CA PHE A 18 0.23 1.21 -8.74
C PHE A 18 1.68 1.63 -8.97
N SER A 19 2.04 1.90 -10.23
CA SER A 19 3.33 2.46 -10.62
C SER A 19 4.51 1.65 -10.06
N ALA A 20 5.42 2.24 -9.30
CA ALA A 20 6.57 1.55 -8.70
C ALA A 20 6.17 0.37 -7.80
N ALA A 21 5.04 0.45 -7.09
CA ALA A 21 4.51 -0.68 -6.31
C ALA A 21 4.15 -1.85 -7.22
N TYR A 22 3.60 -1.57 -8.42
CA TYR A 22 3.31 -2.61 -9.40
C TYR A 22 4.59 -3.20 -10.02
N ALA A 23 5.62 -2.40 -10.24
CA ALA A 23 6.92 -2.91 -10.67
C ALA A 23 7.45 -3.99 -9.70
N ILE A 24 7.28 -3.78 -8.40
CA ILE A 24 7.67 -4.76 -7.37
C ILE A 24 6.72 -5.96 -7.40
N ALA A 25 5.41 -5.72 -7.36
CA ALA A 25 4.39 -6.77 -7.33
C ALA A 25 4.44 -7.68 -8.55
N SER A 26 4.73 -7.13 -9.75
CA SER A 26 4.84 -7.89 -11.00
C SER A 26 5.93 -8.96 -10.97
N SER A 27 6.91 -8.84 -10.08
CA SER A 27 7.98 -9.83 -9.91
C SER A 27 7.57 -11.05 -9.10
N ALA A 28 6.40 -11.06 -8.47
CA ALA A 28 5.87 -12.21 -7.74
C ALA A 28 5.43 -13.34 -8.70
N GLU A 29 5.42 -14.58 -8.19
CA GLU A 29 4.91 -15.74 -8.95
C GLU A 29 3.41 -15.61 -9.23
N ARG A 30 2.68 -14.97 -8.31
CA ARG A 30 1.24 -14.77 -8.42
C ARG A 30 0.85 -13.45 -7.78
N ILE A 31 -0.04 -12.73 -8.45
CA ILE A 31 -0.61 -11.46 -8.00
C ILE A 31 -2.11 -11.63 -7.82
N ILE A 32 -2.58 -11.36 -6.62
CA ILE A 32 -4.00 -11.34 -6.29
C ILE A 32 -4.40 -9.89 -6.05
N VAL A 33 -5.55 -9.50 -6.60
CA VAL A 33 -6.14 -8.19 -6.38
C VAL A 33 -7.50 -8.37 -5.69
N THR A 34 -7.85 -7.50 -4.75
CA THR A 34 -9.20 -7.55 -4.17
C THR A 34 -10.23 -6.98 -5.15
N GLU A 35 -11.51 -7.20 -4.91
CA GLU A 35 -12.60 -6.72 -5.78
C GLU A 35 -12.52 -5.21 -6.04
N THR A 36 -12.15 -4.44 -5.03
CA THR A 36 -11.99 -2.98 -5.09
C THR A 36 -10.52 -2.54 -5.22
N GLY A 37 -9.59 -3.46 -5.08
CA GLY A 37 -8.16 -3.20 -5.19
C GLY A 37 -7.72 -3.00 -6.61
N GLY A 38 -6.60 -2.31 -6.81
CA GLY A 38 -6.12 -1.93 -8.13
C GLY A 38 -4.63 -2.15 -8.36
N VAL A 39 -4.29 -2.33 -9.63
CA VAL A 39 -2.93 -2.47 -10.16
C VAL A 39 -2.78 -1.65 -11.44
N GLY A 40 -1.57 -1.52 -11.95
CA GLY A 40 -1.33 -0.78 -13.18
C GLY A 40 -0.58 0.52 -12.94
N SER A 41 -1.00 1.63 -13.57
CA SER A 41 -0.24 2.89 -13.60
C SER A 41 1.20 2.66 -14.09
N ILE A 42 1.33 1.88 -15.17
CA ILE A 42 2.63 1.54 -15.77
C ILE A 42 3.07 2.71 -16.64
N GLY A 43 3.62 3.71 -15.98
CA GLY A 43 4.04 4.96 -16.60
C GLY A 43 5.04 5.69 -15.74
N VAL A 44 5.65 6.73 -16.31
CA VAL A 44 6.63 7.59 -15.66
C VAL A 44 6.21 9.04 -15.86
N ILE A 45 6.30 9.84 -14.82
CA ILE A 45 6.05 11.27 -14.86
C ILE A 45 7.22 12.01 -14.24
N ALA A 46 7.64 13.09 -14.88
CA ALA A 46 8.46 14.12 -14.28
C ALA A 46 7.68 15.44 -14.26
N LEU A 47 7.82 16.20 -13.20
CA LEU A 47 7.11 17.47 -13.01
C LEU A 47 8.12 18.58 -12.76
N HIS A 48 8.03 19.65 -13.53
CA HIS A 48 8.70 20.92 -13.27
C HIS A 48 7.65 21.97 -12.89
N ILE A 49 7.94 22.73 -11.85
CA ILE A 49 7.09 23.85 -11.42
C ILE A 49 7.85 25.14 -11.70
N ASP A 50 7.30 26.00 -12.57
CA ASP A 50 7.81 27.34 -12.80
C ASP A 50 7.09 28.32 -11.86
N GLN A 51 7.82 28.89 -10.91
CA GLN A 51 7.33 29.90 -9.97
C GLN A 51 7.96 31.29 -10.22
N SER A 52 8.66 31.49 -11.33
CA SER A 52 9.38 32.74 -11.63
C SER A 52 8.48 33.98 -11.59
N VAL A 53 7.23 33.87 -12.07
CA VAL A 53 6.24 34.95 -12.01
C VAL A 53 5.83 35.25 -10.57
N LYS A 54 5.67 34.24 -9.75
CA LYS A 54 5.37 34.43 -8.32
C LYS A 54 6.52 35.14 -7.62
N ASP A 55 7.75 34.69 -7.86
CA ASP A 55 8.95 35.31 -7.28
C ASP A 55 9.06 36.81 -7.65
N ALA A 56 8.81 37.13 -8.90
CA ALA A 56 8.81 38.55 -9.35
C ALA A 56 7.72 39.40 -8.67
N ASN A 57 6.53 38.83 -8.44
CA ASN A 57 5.44 39.49 -7.74
C ASN A 57 5.77 39.69 -6.24
N ASP A 58 6.48 38.75 -5.64
CA ASP A 58 6.94 38.82 -4.24
C ASP A 58 8.22 39.66 -4.08
N GLY A 59 8.74 40.25 -5.20
CA GLY A 59 9.91 41.12 -5.19
C GLY A 59 11.25 40.40 -5.18
N TYR A 60 11.29 39.10 -5.46
CA TYR A 60 12.52 38.30 -5.51
C TYR A 60 13.05 38.22 -6.95
N ARG A 61 14.36 38.27 -7.07
CA ARG A 61 15.07 37.99 -8.33
C ARG A 61 16.21 37.03 -8.04
N TYR A 62 16.13 35.84 -8.62
CA TYR A 62 17.15 34.82 -8.49
C TYR A 62 18.21 34.97 -9.58
N THR A 63 19.46 34.76 -9.21
CA THR A 63 20.59 34.71 -10.14
C THR A 63 21.42 33.47 -9.80
N ALA A 64 21.39 32.47 -10.68
CA ALA A 64 22.20 31.27 -10.52
C ALA A 64 23.63 31.54 -11.01
N ILE A 65 24.62 31.16 -10.18
CA ILE A 65 26.03 31.13 -10.55
C ILE A 65 26.45 29.68 -10.53
N THR A 66 26.67 29.09 -11.70
CA THR A 66 26.88 27.66 -11.82
C THR A 66 28.22 27.30 -12.48
N ALA A 67 28.73 26.14 -12.10
CA ALA A 67 29.75 25.42 -12.87
C ALA A 67 29.11 24.14 -13.42
N GLY A 68 29.10 24.00 -14.74
CA GLY A 68 28.38 22.96 -15.47
C GLY A 68 27.09 23.51 -16.09
N ARG A 69 26.95 23.32 -17.41
CA ARG A 69 25.91 23.91 -18.25
C ARG A 69 24.50 23.57 -17.75
N HIS A 70 24.29 22.31 -17.35
CA HIS A 70 22.96 21.77 -17.01
C HIS A 70 22.62 21.83 -15.51
N LYS A 71 23.45 22.53 -14.71
CA LYS A 71 23.28 22.52 -13.25
C LYS A 71 22.03 23.22 -12.77
N ASN A 72 21.48 24.15 -13.57
CA ASN A 72 20.29 24.94 -13.23
C ASN A 72 19.05 24.60 -14.06
N ASP A 73 19.12 23.58 -14.93
CA ASP A 73 18.09 23.31 -15.95
C ASP A 73 16.69 23.06 -15.37
N PHE A 74 16.60 22.58 -14.15
CA PHE A 74 15.33 22.27 -13.49
C PHE A 74 15.03 23.19 -12.29
N SER A 75 15.62 24.40 -12.29
CA SER A 75 15.35 25.40 -11.26
C SER A 75 13.87 25.83 -11.32
N PRO A 76 13.15 25.84 -10.17
CA PRO A 76 11.76 26.31 -10.16
C PRO A 76 11.66 27.85 -10.30
N HIS A 77 12.79 28.56 -10.26
CA HIS A 77 12.85 30.02 -10.33
C HIS A 77 13.02 30.57 -11.77
N GLU A 78 13.04 29.69 -12.73
CA GLU A 78 13.19 30.01 -14.16
C GLU A 78 12.25 29.14 -14.99
N PRO A 79 11.74 29.62 -16.12
CA PRO A 79 11.00 28.81 -17.08
C PRO A 79 11.85 27.66 -17.59
N LEU A 80 11.25 26.49 -17.73
CA LEU A 80 11.91 25.32 -18.30
C LEU A 80 12.26 25.58 -19.78
N THR A 81 13.53 25.49 -20.13
CA THR A 81 13.97 25.59 -21.50
C THR A 81 13.60 24.39 -22.35
N ASP A 82 13.44 24.57 -23.67
CA ASP A 82 13.16 23.46 -24.60
C ASP A 82 14.25 22.37 -24.56
N THR A 83 15.51 22.76 -24.38
CA THR A 83 16.63 21.82 -24.22
C THR A 83 16.48 20.99 -22.96
N ALA A 84 16.27 21.62 -21.82
CA ALA A 84 16.08 20.92 -20.54
C ALA A 84 14.82 20.01 -20.56
N LYS A 85 13.74 20.50 -21.19
CA LYS A 85 12.54 19.70 -21.41
C LYS A 85 12.81 18.46 -22.25
N GLY A 86 13.59 18.59 -23.33
CA GLY A 86 13.95 17.46 -24.18
C GLY A 86 14.81 16.44 -23.47
N GLU A 87 15.77 16.86 -22.63
CA GLU A 87 16.59 15.97 -21.81
C GLU A 87 15.77 15.25 -20.77
N LEU A 88 14.84 15.95 -20.09
CA LEU A 88 13.95 15.35 -19.12
C LEU A 88 13.00 14.33 -19.76
N GLN A 89 12.47 14.65 -20.95
CA GLN A 89 11.61 13.71 -21.70
C GLN A 89 12.38 12.46 -22.10
N ALA A 90 13.62 12.59 -22.57
CA ALA A 90 14.45 11.42 -22.92
C ALA A 90 14.68 10.51 -21.71
N GLU A 91 14.86 11.06 -20.50
CA GLU A 91 15.01 10.27 -19.29
C GLU A 91 13.69 9.60 -18.84
N VAL A 92 12.57 10.31 -18.97
CA VAL A 92 11.22 9.75 -18.74
C VAL A 92 10.96 8.58 -19.68
N ASP A 93 11.27 8.73 -20.98
CA ASP A 93 11.10 7.67 -21.98
C ASP A 93 12.00 6.46 -21.67
N ARG A 94 13.25 6.69 -21.30
CA ARG A 94 14.17 5.64 -20.91
C ARG A 94 13.67 4.84 -19.70
N LEU A 95 13.18 5.52 -18.67
CA LEU A 95 12.62 4.86 -17.48
C LEU A 95 11.32 4.12 -17.81
N TYR A 96 10.51 4.67 -18.69
CA TYR A 96 9.29 4.02 -19.16
C TYR A 96 9.61 2.72 -19.91
N ASP A 97 10.61 2.73 -20.80
CA ASP A 97 11.06 1.53 -21.50
C ASP A 97 11.53 0.44 -20.54
N ILE A 98 12.29 0.80 -19.52
CA ILE A 98 12.73 -0.14 -18.47
C ILE A 98 11.51 -0.71 -17.73
N PHE A 99 10.54 0.11 -17.36
CA PHE A 99 9.37 -0.34 -16.63
C PHE A 99 8.50 -1.27 -17.50
N VAL A 100 8.22 -0.90 -18.73
CA VAL A 100 7.46 -1.73 -19.69
C VAL A 100 8.15 -3.07 -19.90
N GLY A 101 9.46 -3.08 -20.20
CA GLY A 101 10.23 -4.30 -20.40
C GLY A 101 10.25 -5.20 -19.16
N HIS A 102 10.36 -4.60 -17.97
CA HIS A 102 10.27 -5.33 -16.71
C HIS A 102 8.90 -6.03 -16.55
N VAL A 103 7.81 -5.27 -16.68
CA VAL A 103 6.45 -5.83 -16.53
C VAL A 103 6.19 -6.90 -17.59
N ALA A 104 6.55 -6.65 -18.84
CA ALA A 104 6.41 -7.62 -19.94
C ALA A 104 7.13 -8.93 -19.61
N ALA A 105 8.37 -8.85 -19.16
CA ALA A 105 9.17 -10.03 -18.79
C ALA A 105 8.63 -10.77 -17.57
N MET A 106 8.10 -10.04 -16.57
CA MET A 106 7.59 -10.65 -15.33
C MET A 106 6.21 -11.28 -15.52
N ARG A 107 5.33 -10.62 -16.29
CA ARG A 107 3.96 -11.08 -16.53
C ARG A 107 3.82 -11.98 -17.76
N GLY A 108 4.86 -12.14 -18.55
CA GLY A 108 4.80 -12.89 -19.82
C GLY A 108 3.92 -12.21 -20.87
N LEU A 109 3.81 -10.89 -20.83
CA LEU A 109 3.03 -10.10 -21.77
C LEU A 109 3.93 -9.54 -22.87
N PRO A 110 3.40 -9.33 -24.12
CA PRO A 110 4.10 -8.53 -25.10
C PRO A 110 4.26 -7.07 -24.61
N GLU A 111 5.41 -6.46 -24.85
CA GLU A 111 5.63 -5.04 -24.48
C GLU A 111 4.56 -4.11 -25.06
N MET A 112 4.10 -4.39 -26.28
CA MET A 112 3.04 -3.61 -26.92
C MET A 112 1.73 -3.67 -26.12
N ALA A 113 1.39 -4.82 -25.51
CA ALA A 113 0.21 -4.94 -24.66
C ALA A 113 0.38 -4.14 -23.36
N VAL A 114 1.59 -4.11 -22.78
CA VAL A 114 1.89 -3.30 -21.62
C VAL A 114 1.80 -1.81 -21.95
N ARG A 115 2.37 -1.36 -23.08
CA ARG A 115 2.27 0.02 -23.55
C ARG A 115 0.82 0.45 -23.83
N ALA A 116 0.01 -0.46 -24.38
CA ALA A 116 -1.40 -0.21 -24.67
C ALA A 116 -2.26 0.03 -23.42
N THR A 117 -1.72 -0.23 -22.21
CA THR A 117 -2.38 0.16 -20.97
C THR A 117 -2.41 1.67 -20.74
N GLU A 118 -1.55 2.44 -21.44
CA GLU A 118 -1.46 3.90 -21.35
C GLU A 118 -1.45 4.42 -19.89
N ALA A 119 -0.72 3.72 -19.02
CA ALA A 119 -0.65 3.99 -17.60
C ALA A 119 -2.01 3.98 -16.87
N SER A 120 -3.03 3.33 -17.43
CA SER A 120 -4.36 3.22 -16.83
C SER A 120 -4.34 2.38 -15.55
N LEU A 121 -5.38 2.55 -14.73
CA LEU A 121 -5.62 1.81 -13.50
C LEU A 121 -6.61 0.67 -13.79
N TYR A 122 -6.31 -0.51 -13.26
CA TYR A 122 -7.12 -1.71 -13.42
C TYR A 122 -7.53 -2.25 -12.06
N PHE A 123 -8.83 -2.37 -11.83
CA PHE A 123 -9.40 -2.80 -10.56
C PHE A 123 -10.08 -4.15 -10.68
N GLY A 124 -10.00 -4.97 -9.62
CA GLY A 124 -10.69 -6.24 -9.51
C GLY A 124 -10.59 -7.11 -10.78
N PRO A 125 -11.73 -7.58 -11.34
CA PRO A 125 -11.74 -8.43 -12.54
C PRO A 125 -11.06 -7.82 -13.77
N ASN A 126 -11.06 -6.49 -13.91
CA ASN A 126 -10.41 -5.82 -15.03
C ASN A 126 -8.88 -5.99 -15.00
N ALA A 127 -8.29 -6.10 -13.79
CA ALA A 127 -6.87 -6.36 -13.65
C ALA A 127 -6.48 -7.76 -14.14
N THR A 128 -7.34 -8.76 -13.90
CA THR A 128 -7.12 -10.12 -14.42
C THR A 128 -7.35 -10.20 -15.91
N ALA A 129 -8.37 -9.52 -16.43
CA ALA A 129 -8.63 -9.45 -17.86
C ALA A 129 -7.48 -8.80 -18.66
N ALA A 130 -6.81 -7.81 -18.06
CA ALA A 130 -5.62 -7.17 -18.64
C ALA A 130 -4.33 -7.99 -18.49
N GLY A 131 -4.36 -9.14 -17.80
CA GLY A 131 -3.17 -9.96 -17.50
C GLY A 131 -2.25 -9.35 -16.43
N LEU A 132 -2.68 -8.30 -15.77
CA LEU A 132 -1.90 -7.61 -14.74
C LEU A 132 -2.04 -8.24 -13.35
N ALA A 133 -3.07 -9.05 -13.13
CA ALA A 133 -3.26 -9.89 -11.95
C ALA A 133 -3.63 -11.31 -12.35
N ASP A 134 -3.48 -12.27 -11.44
CA ASP A 134 -3.75 -13.68 -11.71
C ASP A 134 -5.12 -14.13 -11.16
N ALA A 135 -5.61 -13.45 -10.13
CA ALA A 135 -6.90 -13.73 -9.52
C ALA A 135 -7.45 -12.52 -8.77
N VAL A 136 -8.78 -12.55 -8.56
CA VAL A 136 -9.46 -11.68 -7.60
C VAL A 136 -9.70 -12.49 -6.33
N GLY A 137 -9.36 -11.92 -5.17
CA GLY A 137 -9.51 -12.59 -3.88
C GLY A 137 -9.18 -11.69 -2.71
N THR A 138 -9.57 -12.11 -1.51
CA THR A 138 -9.22 -11.41 -0.27
C THR A 138 -7.83 -11.81 0.21
N LEU A 139 -7.21 -10.98 1.05
CA LEU A 139 -5.93 -11.31 1.69
C LEU A 139 -6.03 -12.63 2.46
N GLU A 140 -7.12 -12.87 3.17
CA GLU A 140 -7.33 -14.07 3.98
C GLU A 140 -7.42 -15.33 3.14
N ALA A 141 -8.23 -15.28 2.07
CA ALA A 141 -8.34 -16.41 1.14
C ALA A 141 -6.98 -16.68 0.49
N THR A 142 -6.24 -15.63 0.12
CA THR A 142 -4.90 -15.75 -0.46
C THR A 142 -3.90 -16.38 0.51
N LEU A 143 -3.89 -15.98 1.79
CA LEU A 143 -3.02 -16.58 2.81
C LEU A 143 -3.33 -18.05 3.03
N THR A 144 -4.61 -18.43 3.03
CA THR A 144 -5.04 -19.82 3.13
C THR A 144 -4.56 -20.63 1.93
N GLU A 145 -4.79 -20.12 0.71
CA GLU A 145 -4.36 -20.78 -0.52
C GLU A 145 -2.83 -20.90 -0.59
N PHE A 146 -2.11 -19.86 -0.19
CA PHE A 146 -0.65 -19.88 -0.15
C PHE A 146 -0.10 -20.91 0.85
N SER A 147 -0.73 -21.05 2.01
CA SER A 147 -0.37 -22.07 3.00
C SER A 147 -0.54 -23.50 2.45
N ILE A 148 -1.66 -23.75 1.76
CA ILE A 148 -1.91 -25.03 1.06
C ILE A 148 -0.85 -25.26 -0.02
N TYR A 149 -0.55 -24.24 -0.82
CA TYR A 149 0.48 -24.30 -1.87
C TYR A 149 1.86 -24.66 -1.31
N LEU A 150 2.28 -24.02 -0.20
CA LEU A 150 3.54 -24.33 0.47
C LEU A 150 3.59 -25.77 1.00
N SER A 151 2.50 -26.24 1.60
CA SER A 151 2.37 -27.59 2.14
C SER A 151 2.46 -28.66 1.04
N SER A 152 1.92 -28.36 -0.15
CA SER A 152 2.00 -29.26 -1.31
C SER A 152 3.42 -29.36 -1.89
N ARG A 153 4.19 -28.27 -1.87
CA ARG A 153 5.59 -28.27 -2.33
C ARG A 153 6.55 -29.01 -1.40
N GLY A 154 6.25 -29.04 -0.12
CA GLY A 154 7.05 -29.78 0.89
C GLY A 154 6.95 -31.29 0.80
N ARG A 155 5.92 -31.80 0.15
CA ARG A 155 5.75 -33.25 -0.09
C ARG A 155 6.48 -33.66 -1.38
N LYS A 156 7.82 -33.75 -1.35
CA LYS A 156 8.52 -34.67 -2.23
C LYS A 156 8.06 -36.08 -1.84
N ALA A 157 7.29 -36.72 -2.72
CA ALA A 157 6.94 -38.12 -2.54
C ALA A 157 8.23 -38.94 -2.33
N PRO A 158 8.30 -39.80 -1.32
CA PRO A 158 9.44 -40.75 -1.20
C PRO A 158 9.43 -41.60 -2.45
N PRO A 159 10.61 -41.99 -2.99
CA PRO A 159 10.68 -42.86 -4.16
C PRO A 159 9.95 -44.15 -3.81
N THR A 160 8.88 -44.42 -4.53
CA THR A 160 8.09 -45.64 -4.44
C THR A 160 9.01 -46.78 -4.92
N ARG A 161 9.65 -47.45 -3.94
CA ARG A 161 10.31 -48.73 -4.18
C ARG A 161 9.19 -49.72 -4.47
N ALA A 162 9.04 -50.05 -5.74
CA ALA A 162 8.14 -51.12 -6.14
C ALA A 162 8.53 -52.43 -5.45
N VAL A 163 7.77 -52.84 -4.45
CA VAL A 163 7.81 -54.19 -3.95
C VAL A 163 6.59 -54.90 -4.51
N ALA A 164 6.86 -55.77 -5.47
CA ALA A 164 5.89 -56.71 -5.97
C ALA A 164 5.41 -57.60 -4.83
N ARG A 165 4.11 -57.70 -4.63
CA ARG A 165 3.46 -58.72 -3.79
C ARG A 165 2.44 -59.44 -4.66
N PRO A 166 2.48 -60.78 -4.65
CA PRO A 166 1.44 -61.59 -5.26
C PRO A 166 0.40 -61.91 -4.19
N GLY A 167 -0.84 -61.88 -4.58
CA GLY A 167 -1.88 -62.83 -4.17
C GLY A 167 -2.66 -62.54 -2.89
N ALA A 168 -3.96 -62.50 -3.12
CA ALA A 168 -5.04 -63.13 -2.38
C ALA A 168 -5.84 -62.30 -1.36
N THR A 169 -7.11 -62.30 -1.68
CA THR A 169 -8.35 -62.59 -0.93
C THR A 169 -8.97 -61.44 -0.12
N HIS A 170 -10.11 -61.10 -0.66
CA HIS A 170 -11.42 -60.73 -0.09
C HIS A 170 -11.54 -60.94 1.42
N LEU A 171 -11.86 -59.85 2.15
CA LEU A 171 -12.86 -59.86 3.22
C LEU A 171 -13.38 -58.43 3.38
N GLN A 172 -14.68 -58.39 3.41
CA GLN A 172 -15.58 -57.29 3.61
C GLN A 172 -15.65 -57.06 5.13
N GLU A 173 -15.40 -55.84 5.62
CA GLU A 173 -15.84 -55.42 6.95
C GLU A 173 -15.80 -53.89 7.08
N ASP A 174 -16.97 -53.40 7.32
CA ASP A 174 -17.43 -52.27 8.12
C ASP A 174 -17.14 -50.82 7.70
N ASP A 175 -18.16 -50.35 7.06
CA ASP A 175 -18.52 -48.95 6.76
C ASP A 175 -19.18 -48.30 8.01
N MET A 176 -18.43 -48.07 9.09
CA MET A 176 -18.96 -47.36 10.27
C MET A 176 -18.00 -46.45 11.01
N SER A 177 -16.78 -46.20 10.45
CA SER A 177 -15.80 -45.34 11.15
C SER A 177 -15.52 -43.97 10.47
N LEU A 178 -16.15 -43.70 9.35
CA LEU A 178 -15.86 -42.46 8.59
C LEU A 178 -16.73 -41.26 9.01
N GLU A 179 -17.93 -41.49 9.53
CA GLU A 179 -18.81 -40.39 9.95
C GLU A 179 -18.42 -39.76 11.31
N GLU A 180 -17.98 -40.59 12.29
CA GLU A 180 -17.51 -40.05 13.57
C GLU A 180 -16.20 -39.27 13.45
N THR A 181 -15.27 -39.71 12.59
CA THR A 181 -14.01 -39.00 12.35
C THR A 181 -14.23 -37.68 11.57
N GLN A 182 -15.23 -37.60 10.69
CA GLN A 182 -15.59 -36.37 10.02
C GLN A 182 -16.27 -35.34 10.92
N MET A 183 -17.13 -35.78 11.86
CA MET A 183 -17.77 -34.90 12.84
C MET A 183 -16.77 -34.30 13.83
N GLU A 184 -15.78 -35.08 14.28
CA GLU A 184 -14.72 -34.60 15.17
C GLU A 184 -13.73 -33.65 14.47
N MET A 185 -13.42 -33.90 13.20
CA MET A 185 -12.59 -32.97 12.38
C MET A 185 -13.30 -31.63 12.10
N ILE A 186 -14.61 -31.62 11.88
CA ILE A 186 -15.40 -30.41 11.69
C ILE A 186 -15.42 -29.57 12.98
N GLY A 187 -15.51 -30.18 14.14
CA GLY A 187 -15.48 -29.51 15.44
C GLY A 187 -14.12 -28.87 15.76
N VAL A 188 -13.02 -29.48 15.38
CA VAL A 188 -11.66 -28.96 15.56
C VAL A 188 -11.39 -27.76 14.62
N ASP A 189 -11.84 -27.82 13.37
CA ASP A 189 -11.72 -26.72 12.43
C ASP A 189 -12.54 -25.50 12.85
N GLN A 190 -13.76 -25.68 13.33
CA GLN A 190 -14.58 -24.58 13.86
C GLN A 190 -13.94 -23.93 15.10
N ALA A 191 -13.39 -24.72 16.02
CA ALA A 191 -12.68 -24.19 17.19
C ALA A 191 -11.42 -23.41 16.77
N ALA A 192 -10.68 -23.88 15.77
CA ALA A 192 -9.51 -23.18 15.24
C ALA A 192 -9.88 -21.85 14.57
N VAL A 193 -10.99 -21.80 13.84
CA VAL A 193 -11.52 -20.57 13.24
C VAL A 193 -11.91 -19.56 14.30
N LEU A 194 -12.67 -19.95 15.32
CA LEU A 194 -13.07 -19.07 16.43
C LEU A 194 -11.88 -18.50 17.20
N VAL A 195 -10.85 -19.32 17.45
CA VAL A 195 -9.61 -18.87 18.10
C VAL A 195 -8.83 -17.89 17.19
N ALA A 196 -8.83 -18.13 15.89
CA ALA A 196 -8.19 -17.22 14.93
C ALA A 196 -8.93 -15.86 14.83
N GLU A 197 -10.25 -15.88 14.84
CA GLU A 197 -11.08 -14.65 14.86
C GLU A 197 -10.87 -13.86 16.16
N ALA A 198 -10.92 -14.52 17.31
CA ALA A 198 -10.67 -13.86 18.59
C ALA A 198 -9.26 -13.24 18.66
N ARG A 199 -8.24 -13.90 18.13
CA ARG A 199 -6.88 -13.35 18.04
C ARG A 199 -6.81 -12.14 17.12
N ARG A 200 -7.55 -12.14 16.01
CA ARG A 200 -7.62 -10.99 15.09
C ARG A 200 -8.25 -9.78 15.75
N GLU A 201 -9.40 -9.95 16.42
CA GLU A 201 -10.07 -8.87 17.13
C GLU A 201 -9.15 -8.23 18.17
N VAL A 202 -8.44 -9.03 18.96
CA VAL A 202 -7.49 -8.55 19.97
C VAL A 202 -6.33 -7.78 19.30
N THR A 203 -5.81 -8.29 18.18
CA THR A 203 -4.70 -7.63 17.45
C THR A 203 -5.15 -6.31 16.84
N GLN A 204 -6.32 -6.27 16.20
CA GLN A 204 -6.89 -5.06 15.61
C GLN A 204 -7.17 -3.99 16.67
N SER A 205 -7.77 -4.39 17.80
CA SER A 205 -8.01 -3.49 18.92
C SER A 205 -6.71 -2.91 19.49
N ALA A 206 -5.68 -3.73 19.65
CA ALA A 206 -4.38 -3.30 20.12
C ALA A 206 -3.70 -2.31 19.15
N GLN A 207 -3.81 -2.55 17.85
CA GLN A 207 -3.30 -1.63 16.81
C GLN A 207 -4.04 -0.29 16.83
N ALA A 208 -5.37 -0.31 16.89
CA ALA A 208 -6.17 0.91 16.95
C ALA A 208 -5.85 1.76 18.20
N ILE A 209 -5.65 1.11 19.36
CA ILE A 209 -5.22 1.80 20.60
C ILE A 209 -3.84 2.42 20.43
N ALA A 210 -2.88 1.72 19.83
CA ALA A 210 -1.54 2.23 19.59
C ALA A 210 -1.55 3.45 18.66
N GLU A 211 -2.34 3.41 17.58
CA GLU A 211 -2.54 4.52 16.64
C GLU A 211 -3.17 5.75 17.32
N LEU A 212 -4.22 5.55 18.13
CA LEU A 212 -4.83 6.64 18.89
C LEU A 212 -3.84 7.32 19.85
N CYS A 213 -3.01 6.54 20.52
CA CYS A 213 -1.98 7.08 21.42
C CYS A 213 -0.89 7.83 20.65
N LEU A 214 -0.51 7.36 19.47
CA LEU A 214 0.44 8.03 18.58
C LEU A 214 -0.10 9.39 18.10
N ILE A 215 -1.35 9.42 17.61
CA ILE A 215 -2.03 10.65 17.16
C ILE A 215 -2.19 11.65 18.31
N ALA A 216 -2.45 11.17 19.53
CA ALA A 216 -2.58 12.00 20.71
C ALA A 216 -1.22 12.49 21.30
N GLY A 217 -0.09 12.04 20.74
CA GLY A 217 1.26 12.41 21.18
C GLY A 217 1.67 11.77 22.50
N CYS A 218 1.13 10.59 22.85
CA CYS A 218 1.44 9.83 24.06
C CYS A 218 1.58 8.32 23.78
N PRO A 219 2.51 7.91 22.89
CA PRO A 219 2.68 6.52 22.50
C PRO A 219 3.06 5.58 23.66
N ASP A 220 3.70 6.12 24.69
CA ASP A 220 4.07 5.43 25.91
C ASP A 220 2.88 4.88 26.71
N LYS A 221 1.68 5.43 26.54
CA LYS A 221 0.45 4.97 27.20
C LYS A 221 -0.24 3.79 26.54
N ALA A 222 0.11 3.48 25.30
CA ALA A 222 -0.55 2.42 24.52
C ALA A 222 -0.47 1.06 25.23
N ALA A 223 0.71 0.67 25.69
CA ALA A 223 0.92 -0.60 26.38
C ALA A 223 0.06 -0.73 27.64
N ALA A 224 -0.09 0.35 28.43
CA ALA A 224 -0.91 0.35 29.63
C ALA A 224 -2.41 0.17 29.29
N PHE A 225 -2.94 0.89 28.32
CA PHE A 225 -4.35 0.76 27.91
C PHE A 225 -4.66 -0.62 27.35
N ILE A 226 -3.74 -1.24 26.60
CA ILE A 226 -3.91 -2.61 26.09
C ILE A 226 -3.89 -3.61 27.25
N ALA A 227 -2.98 -3.48 28.20
CA ALA A 227 -2.89 -4.35 29.38
C ALA A 227 -4.11 -4.23 30.29
N GLU A 228 -4.73 -3.06 30.38
CA GLU A 228 -5.98 -2.81 31.11
C GLU A 228 -7.23 -3.31 30.37
N GLY A 229 -7.10 -3.80 29.14
CA GLY A 229 -8.22 -4.28 28.34
C GLY A 229 -9.22 -3.20 27.95
N LYS A 230 -8.77 -1.93 27.85
CA LYS A 230 -9.66 -0.83 27.46
C LYS A 230 -10.11 -0.94 26.01
N SER A 231 -11.36 -0.57 25.77
CA SER A 231 -11.85 -0.46 24.40
C SER A 231 -11.28 0.77 23.69
N GLU A 232 -11.25 0.75 22.35
CA GLU A 232 -10.89 1.92 21.54
C GLU A 232 -11.68 3.18 21.90
N ALA A 233 -12.98 3.02 22.17
CA ALA A 233 -13.88 4.11 22.57
C ALA A 233 -13.47 4.72 23.93
N ASP A 234 -13.11 3.90 24.91
CA ASP A 234 -12.67 4.36 26.22
C ASP A 234 -11.33 5.09 26.14
N VAL A 235 -10.40 4.57 25.35
CA VAL A 235 -9.10 5.21 25.13
C VAL A 235 -9.29 6.58 24.46
N ARG A 236 -10.12 6.65 23.42
CA ARG A 236 -10.45 7.92 22.74
C ARG A 236 -11.02 8.94 23.69
N ARG A 237 -11.96 8.54 24.56
CA ARG A 237 -12.55 9.41 25.58
C ARG A 237 -11.48 9.94 26.55
N VAL A 238 -10.66 9.08 27.11
CA VAL A 238 -9.59 9.46 28.07
C VAL A 238 -8.58 10.42 27.43
N LEU A 239 -8.20 10.18 26.15
CA LEU A 239 -7.27 11.04 25.44
C LEU A 239 -7.88 12.41 25.10
N CYS A 240 -9.17 12.46 24.75
CA CYS A 240 -9.89 13.72 24.53
C CYS A 240 -10.01 14.55 25.82
N GLU A 241 -10.36 13.92 26.94
CA GLU A 241 -10.43 14.57 28.25
C GLU A 241 -9.06 15.14 28.67
N ALA A 242 -7.99 14.37 28.50
CA ALA A 242 -6.64 14.82 28.82
C ALA A 242 -6.19 15.99 27.94
N LYS A 243 -6.62 16.02 26.67
CA LYS A 243 -6.33 17.13 25.75
C LYS A 243 -7.12 18.37 26.09
N ALA A 244 -8.39 18.24 26.50
CA ALA A 244 -9.24 19.36 26.94
C ALA A 244 -8.64 20.07 28.17
N VAL A 245 -8.23 19.31 29.18
CA VAL A 245 -7.57 19.86 30.38
C VAL A 245 -6.27 20.59 30.04
N ARG A 246 -5.47 20.05 29.10
CA ARG A 246 -4.24 20.70 28.63
C ARG A 246 -4.53 21.98 27.86
N SER A 247 -5.59 22.03 27.08
CA SER A 247 -6.01 23.21 26.31
C SER A 247 -6.52 24.33 27.21
N GLU A 248 -7.22 24.01 28.30
CA GLU A 248 -7.65 25.01 29.31
C GLU A 248 -6.48 25.61 30.11
N ALA A 249 -5.41 24.83 30.28
CA ALA A 249 -4.20 25.29 31.01
C ALA A 249 -3.28 26.19 30.16
N THR A 250 -3.52 26.33 28.85
CA THR A 250 -2.70 27.14 27.94
C THR A 250 -3.48 28.37 27.49
N PRO A 251 -3.31 29.55 28.09
CA PRO A 251 -3.99 30.77 27.65
C PRO A 251 -3.47 31.17 26.27
N ILE A 252 -4.38 31.29 25.30
CA ILE A 252 -4.05 31.80 23.96
C ILE A 252 -3.87 33.31 24.06
N HIS A 253 -2.64 33.78 24.10
CA HIS A 253 -2.32 35.20 23.96
C HIS A 253 -2.29 35.55 22.47
N SER A 254 -3.30 36.31 21.99
CA SER A 254 -3.24 36.95 20.69
C SER A 254 -2.18 38.05 20.72
N THR A 255 -1.14 37.92 19.87
CA THR A 255 -0.13 38.94 19.66
C THR A 255 -0.51 39.99 18.64
N ILE A 256 -1.76 39.95 18.12
CA ILE A 256 -2.26 40.95 17.19
C ILE A 256 -2.73 42.15 17.98
N THR A 257 -1.93 43.23 18.03
CA THR A 257 -2.32 44.55 18.46
C THR A 257 -3.37 45.09 17.48
N PRO A 258 -4.56 45.57 17.95
CA PRO A 258 -5.48 46.23 17.03
C PRO A 258 -4.80 47.50 16.51
N GLU A 259 -4.61 47.61 15.19
CA GLU A 259 -4.22 48.87 14.57
C GLU A 259 -5.24 49.94 14.93
N ALA A 260 -4.75 51.02 15.51
CA ALA A 260 -5.56 52.20 15.83
C ALA A 260 -6.19 52.71 14.52
N GLY A 261 -7.52 52.82 14.53
CA GLY A 261 -8.33 53.18 13.36
C GLY A 261 -7.80 54.41 12.63
N THR A 262 -7.70 54.25 11.32
CA THR A 262 -7.48 55.32 10.38
C THR A 262 -8.56 56.38 10.50
N VAL A 263 -8.16 57.57 10.87
CA VAL A 263 -9.00 58.81 10.85
C VAL A 263 -9.48 59.02 9.43
N ALA A 264 -10.78 59.10 9.22
CA ALA A 264 -11.39 59.43 7.94
C ALA A 264 -10.95 60.81 7.50
N PRO A 265 -10.63 61.03 6.21
CA PRO A 265 -10.31 62.36 5.68
C PRO A 265 -11.55 63.25 5.71
N GLU A 266 -11.40 64.47 6.30
CA GLU A 266 -12.36 65.54 6.23
C GLU A 266 -12.67 65.92 4.79
N ARG A 267 -13.95 66.05 4.46
CA ARG A 267 -14.42 66.60 3.17
C ARG A 267 -14.11 68.09 3.14
N PRO A 268 -13.54 68.65 2.08
CA PRO A 268 -13.43 70.12 1.92
C PRO A 268 -14.81 70.67 1.62
N ASP A 269 -15.17 71.74 2.38
CA ASP A 269 -16.38 72.54 2.17
C ASP A 269 -16.37 73.20 0.80
N ALA A 270 -17.49 73.08 0.12
CA ALA A 270 -17.81 73.83 -1.10
C ALA A 270 -18.13 75.28 -0.73
N SER A 271 -17.36 76.22 -1.27
CA SER A 271 -17.71 77.62 -1.45
C SER A 271 -17.26 78.06 -2.84
#